data_6722745d4f8ea3e4d5ef4dd4a1437347
#
_entry.id   6722745d4f8ea3e4d5ef4dd4a1437347
#
_cell.length_a   1.000
_cell.length_b   1.000
_cell.length_c   1.000
_cell.angle_alpha   90.00
_cell.angle_beta   90.00
_cell.angle_gamma   90.00
#
_symmetry.space_group_name_H-M   'P 1'
#
loop_
_entity.id
_entity.type
_entity.pdbx_description
1 polymer ?
#
loop_
_entity_poly.entity_id
_entity_poly.type
_entity_poly.pdbx_seq_one_letter_code
_entity_poly.pdbx_strand_id
1 'polypeptide(L)'
;DPRMNTTSLKHIIRAILILLLQVLVLKRIGLSTSWLWQYGDIFLYPVIVLLLPFRISRHYAILIGFVIGLIIDMFYDTIGVHAFALTATAYARGLLLAYLEPRGGYQLSMSPTIFSMGLNWVMTFTVFSLLIHTFLYFTAEIFTFVYIGQILLKTLITLILSMLVVMGYHLLFNPKS
;
A
#
# COMPACT_ATOMS: atom_id res chain seq x y z
N ASP A 1 -20.20 -14.93 16.33
CA ASP A 1 -18.95 -15.54 16.81
C ASP A 1 -18.03 -14.44 17.33
N PRO A 2 -17.73 -14.37 18.65
CA PRO A 2 -16.94 -13.30 19.26
C PRO A 2 -15.50 -13.23 18.70
N ARG A 3 -14.98 -14.30 18.10
CA ARG A 3 -13.64 -14.32 17.49
C ARG A 3 -13.56 -13.56 16.19
N MET A 4 -14.63 -13.47 15.41
CA MET A 4 -14.68 -12.67 14.19
C MET A 4 -14.59 -11.17 14.49
N ASN A 5 -15.16 -10.73 15.60
CA ASN A 5 -15.17 -9.31 15.98
C ASN A 5 -13.77 -8.79 16.39
N THR A 6 -13.00 -9.62 17.11
CA THR A 6 -11.64 -9.24 17.56
C THR A 6 -10.62 -9.16 16.42
N THR A 7 -10.72 -10.03 15.42
CA THR A 7 -9.82 -9.99 14.25
C THR A 7 -10.11 -8.78 13.38
N SER A 8 -11.40 -8.48 13.13
CA SER A 8 -11.81 -7.29 12.36
C SER A 8 -11.39 -6.00 13.07
N LEU A 9 -11.52 -5.94 14.39
CA LEU A 9 -11.10 -4.79 15.20
C LEU A 9 -9.59 -4.54 15.09
N LYS A 10 -8.77 -5.59 15.12
CA LYS A 10 -7.30 -5.47 14.94
C LYS A 10 -6.94 -4.89 13.57
N HIS A 11 -7.61 -5.31 12.50
CA HIS A 11 -7.38 -4.76 11.15
C HIS A 11 -7.75 -3.28 11.07
N ILE A 12 -8.86 -2.87 11.69
CA ILE A 12 -9.30 -1.46 11.72
C ILE A 12 -8.31 -0.61 12.52
N ILE A 13 -7.92 -1.03 13.72
CA ILE A 13 -6.95 -0.30 14.55
C ILE A 13 -5.62 -0.15 13.80
N ARG A 14 -5.14 -1.21 13.16
CA ARG A 14 -3.92 -1.17 12.36
C ARG A 14 -4.03 -0.19 11.20
N ALA A 15 -5.16 -0.18 10.49
CA ALA A 15 -5.40 0.76 9.40
C ALA A 15 -5.36 2.21 9.89
N ILE A 16 -6.02 2.52 11.01
CA ILE A 16 -6.03 3.85 11.62
C ILE A 16 -4.60 4.26 12.01
N LEU A 17 -3.82 3.39 12.65
CA LEU A 17 -2.44 3.69 13.05
C LEU A 17 -1.54 3.96 11.84
N ILE A 18 -1.67 3.19 10.77
CA ILE A 18 -0.93 3.40 9.52
C ILE A 18 -1.31 4.74 8.88
N LEU A 19 -2.61 5.07 8.84
CA LEU A 19 -3.09 6.36 8.32
C LEU A 19 -2.55 7.54 9.14
N LEU A 20 -2.59 7.45 10.46
CA LEU A 20 -2.03 8.47 11.35
C LEU A 20 -0.52 8.63 11.13
N LEU A 21 0.21 7.53 11.06
CA LEU A 21 1.65 7.56 10.79
C LEU A 21 1.96 8.19 9.42
N GLN A 22 1.19 7.85 8.38
CA GLN A 22 1.33 8.43 7.05
C GLN A 22 1.13 9.95 7.07
N VAL A 23 0.03 10.42 7.66
CA VAL A 23 -0.37 11.83 7.60
C VAL A 23 0.44 12.69 8.57
N LEU A 24 0.68 12.23 9.80
CA LEU A 24 1.32 13.03 10.85
C LEU A 24 2.84 13.00 10.78
N VAL A 25 3.44 11.89 10.32
CA VAL A 25 4.89 11.69 10.34
C VAL A 25 5.45 11.71 8.93
N LEU A 26 5.05 10.79 8.07
CA LEU A 26 5.68 10.61 6.75
C LEU A 26 5.45 11.81 5.83
N LYS A 27 4.25 12.38 5.80
CA LYS A 27 3.97 13.63 5.09
C LYS A 27 4.89 14.76 5.56
N ARG A 28 5.12 14.89 6.87
CA ARG A 28 5.99 15.96 7.41
C ARG A 28 7.46 15.75 7.08
N ILE A 29 7.94 14.52 7.05
CA ILE A 29 9.32 14.20 6.63
C ILE A 29 9.51 14.60 5.17
N GLY A 30 8.57 14.28 4.28
CA GLY A 30 8.57 14.71 2.89
C GLY A 30 8.66 16.24 2.78
N LEU A 31 7.78 16.97 3.47
CA LEU A 31 7.72 18.44 3.44
C LEU A 31 8.97 19.12 4.03
N SER A 32 9.64 18.52 5.03
CA SER A 32 10.81 19.10 5.68
C SER A 32 12.09 18.96 4.87
N THR A 33 12.12 18.05 3.89
CA THR A 33 13.31 17.73 3.11
C THR A 33 13.11 18.18 1.66
N SER A 34 13.56 19.38 1.34
CA SER A 34 13.28 20.08 0.06
C SER A 34 13.62 19.27 -1.19
N TRP A 35 14.74 18.51 -1.19
CA TRP A 35 15.13 17.69 -2.32
C TRP A 35 14.27 16.41 -2.45
N LEU A 36 13.87 15.81 -1.30
CA LEU A 36 13.04 14.62 -1.31
C LEU A 36 11.67 14.92 -1.89
N TRP A 37 11.06 16.03 -1.47
CA TRP A 37 9.78 16.51 -1.97
C TRP A 37 9.77 16.79 -3.47
N GLN A 38 10.92 17.19 -4.02
CA GLN A 38 11.05 17.43 -5.46
C GLN A 38 11.10 16.12 -6.27
N TYR A 39 11.71 15.06 -5.71
CA TYR A 39 12.04 13.84 -6.46
C TYR A 39 11.29 12.58 -6.03
N GLY A 40 10.54 12.61 -4.94
CA GLY A 40 9.78 11.43 -4.48
C GLY A 40 9.04 11.64 -3.18
N ASP A 41 8.29 10.63 -2.79
CA ASP A 41 7.47 10.57 -1.59
C ASP A 41 7.75 9.29 -0.79
N ILE A 42 7.11 9.14 0.37
CA ILE A 42 7.17 7.93 1.19
C ILE A 42 5.74 7.46 1.45
N PHE A 43 5.39 6.30 0.88
CA PHE A 43 4.06 5.72 1.01
C PHE A 43 4.05 4.45 1.86
N LEU A 44 3.42 4.53 3.03
CA LEU A 44 3.16 3.37 3.89
C LEU A 44 1.70 2.90 3.77
N TYR A 45 0.76 3.81 3.53
CA TYR A 45 -0.68 3.52 3.54
C TYR A 45 -1.13 2.41 2.56
N PRO A 46 -0.48 2.13 1.41
CA PRO A 46 -0.88 1.01 0.56
C PRO A 46 -0.83 -0.34 1.26
N VAL A 47 0.00 -0.47 2.31
CA VAL A 47 0.10 -1.68 3.15
C VAL A 47 -1.26 -2.07 3.74
N ILE A 48 -2.16 -1.12 4.00
CA ILE A 48 -3.49 -1.40 4.54
C ILE A 48 -4.25 -2.34 3.59
N VAL A 49 -4.22 -2.05 2.29
CA VAL A 49 -4.86 -2.88 1.26
C VAL A 49 -4.09 -4.17 1.03
N LEU A 50 -2.76 -4.12 1.04
CA LEU A 50 -1.93 -5.29 0.81
C LEU A 50 -2.11 -6.34 1.91
N LEU A 51 -2.25 -5.93 3.17
CA LEU A 51 -2.43 -6.81 4.33
C LEU A 51 -3.88 -7.28 4.57
N LEU A 52 -4.82 -6.96 3.69
CA LEU A 52 -6.17 -7.53 3.79
C LEU A 52 -6.11 -9.06 3.73
N PRO A 53 -6.92 -9.79 4.51
CA PRO A 53 -7.00 -11.25 4.45
C PRO A 53 -7.24 -11.78 3.03
N PHE A 54 -6.74 -12.98 2.73
CA PHE A 54 -6.92 -13.60 1.41
C PHE A 54 -8.39 -13.84 1.05
N ARG A 55 -9.26 -14.06 2.06
CA ARG A 55 -10.71 -14.24 1.88
C ARG A 55 -11.44 -13.01 1.33
N ILE A 56 -10.85 -11.82 1.44
CA ILE A 56 -11.50 -10.58 0.98
C ILE A 56 -11.59 -10.59 -0.54
N SER A 57 -12.81 -10.50 -1.06
CA SER A 57 -13.04 -10.47 -2.51
C SER A 57 -12.45 -9.20 -3.13
N ARG A 58 -12.12 -9.29 -4.42
CA ARG A 58 -11.56 -8.17 -5.19
C ARG A 58 -12.41 -6.90 -5.08
N HIS A 59 -13.74 -7.03 -5.14
CA HIS A 59 -14.65 -5.89 -5.08
C HIS A 59 -14.56 -5.14 -3.75
N TYR A 60 -14.53 -5.87 -2.63
CA TYR A 60 -14.35 -5.24 -1.31
C TYR A 60 -12.96 -4.63 -1.14
N ALA A 61 -11.91 -5.26 -1.65
CA ALA A 61 -10.57 -4.68 -1.60
C ALA A 61 -10.50 -3.35 -2.38
N ILE A 62 -11.12 -3.29 -3.56
CA ILE A 62 -11.23 -2.07 -4.38
C ILE A 62 -11.99 -0.98 -3.62
N LEU A 63 -13.14 -1.30 -3.03
CA LEU A 63 -13.94 -0.34 -2.27
C LEU A 63 -13.15 0.20 -1.06
N ILE A 64 -12.48 -0.67 -0.32
CA ILE A 64 -11.62 -0.28 0.81
C ILE A 64 -10.48 0.62 0.31
N GLY A 65 -9.82 0.26 -0.79
CA GLY A 65 -8.76 1.06 -1.39
C GLY A 65 -9.25 2.44 -1.80
N PHE A 66 -10.41 2.53 -2.42
CA PHE A 66 -11.03 3.80 -2.81
C PHE A 66 -11.31 4.70 -1.59
N VAL A 67 -11.96 4.17 -0.56
CA VAL A 67 -12.29 4.94 0.65
C VAL A 67 -11.04 5.41 1.37
N ILE A 68 -10.03 4.54 1.54
CA ILE A 68 -8.76 4.91 2.17
C ILE A 68 -8.03 5.96 1.34
N GLY A 69 -8.00 5.80 0.02
CA GLY A 69 -7.38 6.78 -0.87
C GLY A 69 -8.05 8.15 -0.79
N LEU A 70 -9.39 8.22 -0.73
CA LEU A 70 -10.12 9.47 -0.51
C LEU A 70 -9.77 10.13 0.83
N ILE A 71 -9.64 9.34 1.90
CA ILE A 71 -9.21 9.87 3.20
C ILE A 71 -7.82 10.49 3.09
N ILE A 72 -6.88 9.83 2.43
CA ILE A 72 -5.52 10.37 2.21
C ILE A 72 -5.59 11.64 1.35
N ASP A 73 -6.37 11.66 0.28
CA ASP A 73 -6.54 12.85 -0.59
C ASP A 73 -7.00 14.08 0.20
N MET A 74 -7.91 13.90 1.16
CA MET A 74 -8.36 15.00 2.04
C MET A 74 -7.23 15.59 2.88
N PHE A 75 -6.24 14.79 3.29
CA PHE A 75 -5.11 15.26 4.08
C PHE A 75 -3.95 15.79 3.21
N TYR A 76 -3.84 15.34 1.97
CA TYR A 76 -2.77 15.75 1.05
C TYR A 76 -3.18 16.88 0.11
N ASP A 77 -4.41 17.38 0.24
CA ASP A 77 -4.98 18.41 -0.63
C ASP A 77 -4.95 18.03 -2.12
N THR A 78 -5.12 16.73 -2.39
CA THR A 78 -5.16 16.15 -3.74
C THR A 78 -6.58 15.77 -4.11
N ILE A 79 -6.90 15.85 -5.41
CA ILE A 79 -8.26 15.56 -5.90
C ILE A 79 -8.26 14.16 -6.53
N GLY A 80 -8.37 13.13 -5.70
CA GLY A 80 -8.56 11.76 -6.15
C GLY A 80 -7.32 11.02 -6.66
N VAL A 81 -6.12 11.59 -6.54
CA VAL A 81 -4.87 10.97 -7.02
C VAL A 81 -4.54 9.71 -6.20
N HIS A 82 -4.61 9.82 -4.87
CA HIS A 82 -4.38 8.68 -3.97
C HIS A 82 -5.52 7.66 -4.08
N ALA A 83 -6.77 8.12 -4.22
CA ALA A 83 -7.92 7.24 -4.42
C ALA A 83 -7.79 6.44 -5.71
N PHE A 84 -7.41 7.06 -6.82
CA PHE A 84 -7.14 6.39 -8.09
C PHE A 84 -6.03 5.34 -7.96
N ALA A 85 -4.85 5.76 -7.47
CA ALA A 85 -3.69 4.88 -7.36
C ALA A 85 -3.97 3.68 -6.44
N LEU A 86 -4.62 3.91 -5.28
CA LEU A 86 -4.89 2.83 -4.32
C LEU A 86 -5.99 1.88 -4.80
N THR A 87 -7.01 2.40 -5.49
CA THR A 87 -8.06 1.59 -6.12
C THR A 87 -7.47 0.64 -7.18
N ALA A 88 -6.61 1.17 -8.04
CA ALA A 88 -5.92 0.38 -9.05
C ALA A 88 -4.95 -0.64 -8.43
N THR A 89 -4.27 -0.28 -7.34
CA THR A 89 -3.42 -1.20 -6.56
C THR A 89 -4.24 -2.32 -5.94
N ALA A 90 -5.41 -2.02 -5.39
CA ALA A 90 -6.34 -3.01 -4.85
C ALA A 90 -6.83 -3.99 -5.92
N TYR A 91 -7.09 -3.50 -7.13
CA TYR A 91 -7.41 -4.34 -8.29
C TYR A 91 -6.22 -5.24 -8.67
N ALA A 92 -5.04 -4.65 -8.83
CA ALA A 92 -3.81 -5.36 -9.18
C ALA A 92 -3.40 -6.39 -8.11
N ARG A 93 -3.69 -6.13 -6.83
CA ARG A 93 -3.49 -7.09 -5.73
C ARG A 93 -4.12 -8.45 -6.06
N GLY A 94 -5.36 -8.47 -6.55
CA GLY A 94 -6.02 -9.72 -6.91
C GLY A 94 -5.31 -10.49 -8.04
N LEU A 95 -4.74 -9.78 -9.02
CA LEU A 95 -3.96 -10.38 -10.10
C LEU A 95 -2.60 -10.89 -9.60
N LEU A 96 -1.93 -10.11 -8.76
CA LEU A 96 -0.64 -10.50 -8.17
C LEU A 96 -0.79 -11.71 -7.26
N LEU A 97 -1.85 -11.78 -6.46
CA LEU A 97 -2.14 -12.95 -5.62
C LEU A 97 -2.36 -14.20 -6.47
N ALA A 98 -3.09 -14.11 -7.57
CA ALA A 98 -3.28 -15.24 -8.48
C ALA A 98 -1.97 -15.68 -9.16
N TYR A 99 -1.10 -14.72 -9.51
CA TYR A 99 0.19 -15.03 -10.15
C TYR A 99 1.20 -15.62 -9.17
N LEU A 100 1.21 -15.16 -7.92
CA LEU A 100 2.15 -15.59 -6.87
C LEU A 100 1.61 -16.74 -6.01
N GLU A 101 0.52 -17.38 -6.42
CA GLU A 101 -0.11 -18.44 -5.63
C GLU A 101 0.83 -19.64 -5.45
N PRO A 102 1.09 -20.06 -4.20
CA PRO A 102 1.92 -21.22 -3.94
C PRO A 102 1.17 -22.51 -4.32
N ARG A 103 1.92 -23.59 -4.55
CA ARG A 103 1.36 -24.90 -4.96
C ARG A 103 0.28 -25.48 -4.04
N GLY A 104 0.23 -25.04 -2.78
CA GLY A 104 -0.78 -25.46 -1.78
C GLY A 104 -1.97 -24.52 -1.63
N GLY A 105 -2.05 -23.44 -2.45
CA GLY A 105 -3.05 -22.39 -2.29
C GLY A 105 -2.80 -21.48 -1.08
N TYR A 106 -3.71 -20.53 -0.87
CA TYR A 106 -3.68 -19.63 0.29
C TYR A 106 -4.62 -20.12 1.41
N GLN A 107 -4.19 -19.97 2.66
CA GLN A 107 -5.10 -20.08 3.79
C GLN A 107 -5.98 -18.80 3.85
N LEU A 108 -7.25 -18.93 3.52
CA LEU A 108 -8.18 -17.81 3.34
C LEU A 108 -8.34 -16.90 4.56
N SER A 109 -8.14 -17.45 5.78
CA SER A 109 -8.22 -16.69 7.04
C SER A 109 -6.99 -15.84 7.32
N MET A 110 -5.86 -16.12 6.65
CA MET A 110 -4.59 -15.40 6.86
C MET A 110 -4.47 -14.16 5.98
N SER A 111 -3.55 -13.28 6.36
CA SER A 111 -3.12 -12.10 5.58
C SER A 111 -1.74 -12.33 4.97
N PRO A 112 -1.36 -11.58 3.91
CA PRO A 112 -0.03 -11.64 3.28
C PRO A 112 1.07 -11.06 4.18
N THR A 113 1.48 -11.80 5.18
CA THR A 113 2.51 -11.40 6.15
C THR A 113 3.75 -12.27 6.02
N ILE A 114 4.88 -11.82 6.58
CA ILE A 114 6.12 -12.62 6.62
C ILE A 114 5.90 -13.93 7.38
N PHE A 115 5.05 -13.90 8.42
CA PHE A 115 4.70 -15.09 9.19
C PHE A 115 3.95 -16.14 8.36
N SER A 116 3.03 -15.72 7.49
CA SER A 116 2.19 -16.63 6.71
C SER A 116 2.83 -17.12 5.41
N MET A 117 3.61 -16.26 4.74
CA MET A 117 4.10 -16.50 3.38
C MET A 117 5.63 -16.54 3.25
N GLY A 118 6.34 -16.11 4.30
CA GLY A 118 7.79 -15.96 4.25
C GLY A 118 8.25 -14.65 3.62
N LEU A 119 9.51 -14.29 3.93
CA LEU A 119 10.09 -13.00 3.55
C LEU A 119 10.16 -12.79 2.03
N ASN A 120 10.67 -13.78 1.28
CA ASN A 120 10.87 -13.64 -0.17
C ASN A 120 9.55 -13.41 -0.91
N TRP A 121 8.51 -14.12 -0.53
CA TRP A 121 7.19 -13.95 -1.13
C TRP A 121 6.62 -12.55 -0.84
N VAL A 122 6.68 -12.12 0.43
CA VAL A 122 6.18 -10.80 0.85
C VAL A 122 6.97 -9.69 0.16
N MET A 123 8.29 -9.80 0.04
CA MET A 123 9.11 -8.83 -0.69
C MET A 123 8.67 -8.72 -2.14
N THR A 124 8.54 -9.85 -2.85
CA THR A 124 8.11 -9.87 -4.25
C THR A 124 6.72 -9.24 -4.42
N PHE A 125 5.75 -9.65 -3.61
CA PHE A 125 4.40 -9.13 -3.63
C PHE A 125 4.36 -7.62 -3.36
N THR A 126 5.11 -7.15 -2.37
CA THR A 126 5.16 -5.74 -1.97
C THR A 126 5.84 -4.88 -3.02
N VAL A 127 6.98 -5.33 -3.61
CA VAL A 127 7.69 -4.59 -4.66
C VAL A 127 6.78 -4.36 -5.86
N PHE A 128 6.15 -5.41 -6.40
CA PHE A 128 5.26 -5.26 -7.55
C PHE A 128 4.03 -4.40 -7.23
N SER A 129 3.45 -4.56 -6.05
CA SER A 129 2.30 -3.76 -5.62
C SER A 129 2.65 -2.28 -5.47
N LEU A 130 3.77 -1.96 -4.82
CA LEU A 130 4.24 -0.58 -4.66
C LEU A 130 4.70 0.02 -5.99
N LEU A 131 5.30 -0.76 -6.88
CA LEU A 131 5.68 -0.29 -8.22
C LEU A 131 4.45 0.16 -9.00
N ILE A 132 3.40 -0.66 -9.02
CA ILE A 132 2.12 -0.31 -9.66
C ILE A 132 1.53 0.94 -9.00
N HIS A 133 1.52 0.98 -7.67
CA HIS A 133 0.97 2.09 -6.91
C HIS A 133 1.67 3.42 -7.23
N THR A 134 2.99 3.46 -7.09
CA THR A 134 3.80 4.67 -7.28
C THR A 134 3.78 5.14 -8.73
N PHE A 135 3.84 4.22 -9.68
CA PHE A 135 3.75 4.55 -11.10
C PHE A 135 2.41 5.19 -11.45
N LEU A 136 1.31 4.59 -11.00
CA LEU A 136 -0.04 5.14 -11.26
C LEU A 136 -0.28 6.44 -10.51
N TYR A 137 0.25 6.58 -9.29
CA TYR A 137 0.19 7.82 -8.53
C TYR A 137 0.84 8.98 -9.30
N PHE A 138 2.11 8.85 -9.71
CA PHE A 138 2.80 9.93 -10.42
C PHE A 138 2.25 10.15 -11.83
N THR A 139 1.72 9.12 -12.48
CA THR A 139 1.02 9.28 -13.76
C THR A 139 -0.23 10.15 -13.60
N ALA A 140 -1.00 9.93 -12.53
CA ALA A 140 -2.19 10.71 -12.24
C ALA A 140 -1.84 12.13 -11.74
N GLU A 141 -0.79 12.27 -10.91
CA GLU A 141 -0.32 13.56 -10.39
C GLU A 141 0.13 14.50 -11.53
N ILE A 142 0.97 14.00 -12.44
CA ILE A 142 1.54 14.79 -13.54
C ILE A 142 0.55 14.94 -14.69
N PHE A 143 -0.34 13.96 -14.88
CA PHE A 143 -1.41 13.93 -15.87
C PHE A 143 -0.98 14.16 -17.33
N THR A 144 0.30 13.93 -17.64
CA THR A 144 0.82 14.00 -19.02
C THR A 144 2.03 13.11 -19.19
N PHE A 145 2.10 12.38 -20.31
CA PHE A 145 3.24 11.51 -20.63
C PHE A 145 4.45 12.26 -21.22
N VAL A 146 4.33 13.58 -21.46
CA VAL A 146 5.46 14.40 -21.90
C VAL A 146 6.62 14.34 -20.89
N TYR A 147 6.30 14.21 -19.59
CA TYR A 147 7.28 14.10 -18.51
C TYR A 147 7.52 12.67 -18.04
N ILE A 148 7.44 11.68 -18.94
CA ILE A 148 7.60 10.26 -18.57
C ILE A 148 8.92 9.99 -17.83
N GLY A 149 10.00 10.69 -18.16
CA GLY A 149 11.27 10.58 -17.45
C GLY A 149 11.16 10.98 -15.97
N GLN A 150 10.41 12.04 -15.67
CA GLN A 150 10.16 12.47 -14.28
C GLN A 150 9.25 11.47 -13.56
N ILE A 151 8.21 10.95 -14.21
CA ILE A 151 7.32 9.92 -13.66
C ILE A 151 8.15 8.69 -13.26
N LEU A 152 9.01 8.20 -14.14
CA LEU A 152 9.86 7.04 -13.86
C LEU A 152 10.86 7.29 -12.74
N LEU A 153 11.51 8.46 -12.74
CA LEU A 153 12.46 8.83 -11.69
C LEU A 153 11.78 8.91 -10.32
N LYS A 154 10.66 9.64 -10.21
CA LYS A 154 9.86 9.75 -8.98
C LYS A 154 9.35 8.38 -8.53
N THR A 155 8.88 7.55 -9.46
CA THR A 155 8.42 6.18 -9.17
C THR A 155 9.54 5.35 -8.53
N LEU A 156 10.74 5.35 -9.12
CA LEU A 156 11.86 4.55 -8.59
C LEU A 156 12.33 5.03 -7.22
N ILE A 157 12.50 6.32 -7.02
CA ILE A 157 12.91 6.89 -5.73
C ILE A 157 11.86 6.59 -4.66
N THR A 158 10.60 6.86 -4.95
CA THR A 158 9.49 6.60 -4.02
C THR A 158 9.33 5.11 -3.72
N LEU A 159 9.52 4.24 -4.73
CA LEU A 159 9.48 2.79 -4.54
C LEU A 159 10.55 2.34 -3.53
N ILE A 160 11.80 2.80 -3.68
CA ILE A 160 12.90 2.44 -2.78
C ILE A 160 12.61 2.91 -1.36
N LEU A 161 12.22 4.18 -1.20
CA LEU A 161 11.95 4.76 0.12
C LEU A 161 10.75 4.10 0.79
N SER A 162 9.66 3.91 0.05
CA SER A 162 8.46 3.25 0.56
C SER A 162 8.73 1.79 0.91
N MET A 163 9.54 1.09 0.11
CA MET A 163 9.92 -0.29 0.37
C MET A 163 10.70 -0.43 1.68
N LEU A 164 11.65 0.48 1.97
CA LEU A 164 12.38 0.49 3.23
C LEU A 164 11.44 0.67 4.43
N VAL A 165 10.50 1.60 4.35
CA VAL A 165 9.52 1.86 5.43
C VAL A 165 8.55 0.69 5.58
N VAL A 166 8.03 0.14 4.48
CA VAL A 166 7.09 -0.99 4.49
C VAL A 166 7.77 -2.26 5.02
N MET A 167 9.00 -2.54 4.62
CA MET A 167 9.73 -3.68 5.15
C MET A 167 10.09 -3.49 6.62
N GLY A 168 10.47 -2.28 7.04
CA GLY A 168 10.62 -1.94 8.45
C GLY A 168 9.34 -2.19 9.24
N TYR A 169 8.19 -1.80 8.71
CA TYR A 169 6.89 -2.09 9.30
C TYR A 169 6.63 -3.61 9.43
N HIS A 170 6.89 -4.40 8.39
CA HIS A 170 6.72 -5.85 8.42
C HIS A 170 7.64 -6.53 9.44
N LEU A 171 8.89 -6.07 9.58
CA LEU A 171 9.84 -6.63 10.52
C LEU A 171 9.52 -6.29 11.97
N LEU A 172 9.09 -5.04 12.23
CA LEU A 172 8.79 -4.57 13.59
C LEU A 172 7.46 -5.10 14.12
N PHE A 173 6.44 -5.11 13.29
CA PHE A 173 5.09 -5.46 13.74
C PHE A 173 4.69 -6.90 13.39
N ASN A 174 5.38 -7.54 12.42
CA ASN A 174 5.15 -8.93 11.94
C ASN A 174 3.77 -9.48 12.37
N PRO A 175 2.68 -8.91 11.84
CA PRO A 175 1.36 -9.17 12.37
C PRO A 175 1.04 -10.65 12.23
N LYS A 176 0.97 -11.34 13.37
CA LYS A 176 0.39 -12.67 13.44
C LYS A 176 -1.09 -12.49 13.18
N SER A 177 -1.53 -12.90 12.02
CA SER A 177 -2.92 -12.81 11.56
C SER A 177 -3.86 -13.66 12.42
#